data_728de797b27c40fa328941a1832553b6
#
_entry.id   728de797b27c40fa328941a1832553b6
#
_cell.length_a   1.000
_cell.length_b   1.000
_cell.length_c   1.000
_cell.angle_alpha   90.00
_cell.angle_beta   90.00
_cell.angle_gamma   90.00
#
_symmetry.space_group_name_H-M   'P 1'
#
loop_
_entity.id
_entity.type
_entity.pdbx_description
1 polymer ?
#
loop_
_entity_poly.entity_id
_entity_poly.type
_entity_poly.pdbx_seq_one_letter_code
_entity_poly.pdbx_strand_id
1 'polypeptide(L)'
;MKNELSIIRKIADGSPHNKNDLLNLTPSESQLLKTIRNIKEMGLSIKEENNCYRLDTPLELLSGSILYDHLEQFDSRKNIVISVDDILESTSNKFHPYDIDDKSVKVSISEYQLSGRGRENRQWFSPFGSGICFSIFQEIPNIKSPIGLSVFLGVKILGCLEELGLKGIKVKWPNDFYFNNKKLGGLLIELSQNSADNLVATVGLGINYLLPSNLQWDDTLSHSAIDIYSIKDDMVIGRNFLAANLINTMINSLDTFNDESLKDLQLVWGNLDMLIGKQLKIQIGDDIYQGIDSGIDSLGQLILDDNGISKKVISGHILEWNN
;
A
#
# COMPACT_ATOMS: atom_id res chain seq x y z
N MET A 1 0.74 22.17 11.32
CA MET A 1 0.47 20.71 11.44
C MET A 1 -0.25 20.31 12.72
N LYS A 2 0.09 20.79 13.93
CA LYS A 2 -0.63 20.43 15.17
C LYS A 2 -2.11 20.80 15.14
N ASN A 3 -2.44 21.96 14.62
CA ASN A 3 -3.84 22.44 14.54
C ASN A 3 -4.65 21.64 13.51
N GLU A 4 -4.05 21.30 12.36
CA GLU A 4 -4.66 20.48 11.31
C GLU A 4 -5.09 19.13 11.89
N LEU A 5 -4.18 18.43 12.57
CA LEU A 5 -4.46 17.13 13.17
C LEU A 5 -5.55 17.21 14.25
N SER A 6 -5.54 18.26 15.09
CA SER A 6 -6.58 18.45 16.10
C SER A 6 -7.96 18.67 15.48
N ILE A 7 -8.04 19.43 14.37
CA ILE A 7 -9.29 19.65 13.65
C ILE A 7 -9.72 18.37 12.95
N ILE A 8 -8.82 17.68 12.21
CA ILE A 8 -9.14 16.42 11.53
C ILE A 8 -9.72 15.41 12.51
N ARG A 9 -9.07 15.20 13.66
CA ARG A 9 -9.58 14.27 14.70
C ARG A 9 -10.95 14.67 15.22
N LYS A 10 -11.23 15.98 15.32
CA LYS A 10 -12.53 16.47 15.77
C LYS A 10 -13.65 16.20 14.77
N ILE A 11 -13.37 16.37 13.46
CA ILE A 11 -14.38 16.23 12.41
C ILE A 11 -14.35 14.87 11.69
N ALA A 12 -13.49 13.92 12.14
CA ALA A 12 -13.31 12.61 11.51
C ALA A 12 -14.59 11.77 11.50
N ASP A 13 -15.49 11.99 12.46
CA ASP A 13 -16.78 11.31 12.56
C ASP A 13 -17.78 11.70 11.45
N GLY A 14 -17.45 12.73 10.63
CA GLY A 14 -18.33 13.26 9.58
C GLY A 14 -19.55 14.03 10.08
N SER A 15 -19.69 14.18 11.41
CA SER A 15 -20.78 14.96 12.02
C SER A 15 -20.52 16.47 11.89
N PRO A 16 -21.58 17.32 11.83
CA PRO A 16 -21.42 18.77 11.85
C PRO A 16 -20.86 19.28 13.20
N HIS A 17 -19.71 19.92 13.18
CA HIS A 17 -19.09 20.58 14.35
C HIS A 17 -19.17 22.09 14.21
N ASN A 18 -19.61 22.77 15.26
CA ASN A 18 -19.76 24.22 15.25
C ASN A 18 -18.40 24.91 15.11
N LYS A 19 -18.34 26.02 14.37
CA LYS A 19 -17.15 26.83 14.16
C LYS A 19 -16.47 27.23 15.48
N ASN A 20 -17.28 27.53 16.52
CA ASN A 20 -16.74 27.90 17.83
C ASN A 20 -15.97 26.74 18.49
N ASP A 21 -16.41 25.49 18.30
CA ASP A 21 -15.69 24.31 18.82
C ASP A 21 -14.31 24.16 18.15
N LEU A 22 -14.24 24.45 16.83
CA LEU A 22 -12.99 24.42 16.10
C LEU A 22 -12.08 25.63 16.41
N LEU A 23 -12.68 26.80 16.72
CA LEU A 23 -11.93 27.97 17.17
C LEU A 23 -11.17 27.71 18.48
N ASN A 24 -11.71 26.86 19.37
CA ASN A 24 -11.02 26.45 20.59
C ASN A 24 -9.74 25.63 20.33
N LEU A 25 -9.59 25.08 19.12
CA LEU A 25 -8.41 24.29 18.69
C LEU A 25 -7.38 25.15 17.95
N THR A 26 -7.66 26.44 17.73
CA THR A 26 -6.80 27.35 16.95
C THR A 26 -6.68 28.69 17.67
N PRO A 27 -5.55 29.41 17.49
CA PRO A 27 -5.34 30.72 18.17
C PRO A 27 -6.29 31.85 17.72
N SER A 28 -6.87 31.74 16.50
CA SER A 28 -7.72 32.79 15.93
C SER A 28 -8.54 32.24 14.75
N GLU A 29 -9.57 33.00 14.35
CA GLU A 29 -10.39 32.67 13.17
C GLU A 29 -9.57 32.66 11.88
N SER A 30 -8.65 33.58 11.69
CA SER A 30 -7.78 33.59 10.52
C SER A 30 -6.91 32.32 10.46
N GLN A 31 -6.44 31.84 11.62
CA GLN A 31 -5.68 30.59 11.72
C GLN A 31 -6.59 29.38 11.43
N LEU A 32 -7.85 29.38 11.90
CA LEU A 32 -8.80 28.32 11.55
C LEU A 32 -8.99 28.21 10.04
N LEU A 33 -9.25 29.32 9.35
CA LEU A 33 -9.45 29.33 7.90
C LEU A 33 -8.19 28.86 7.14
N LYS A 34 -7.01 29.24 7.60
CA LYS A 34 -5.74 28.73 7.06
C LYS A 34 -5.62 27.23 7.27
N THR A 35 -5.92 26.75 8.47
CA THR A 35 -5.85 25.33 8.82
C THR A 35 -6.84 24.51 7.97
N ILE A 36 -8.08 24.99 7.79
CA ILE A 36 -9.06 24.33 6.89
C ILE A 36 -8.52 24.23 5.45
N ARG A 37 -7.87 25.29 4.96
CA ARG A 37 -7.24 25.26 3.62
C ARG A 37 -6.15 24.18 3.53
N ASN A 38 -5.25 24.16 4.51
CA ASN A 38 -4.16 23.17 4.57
C ASN A 38 -4.73 21.74 4.60
N ILE A 39 -5.81 21.50 5.36
CA ILE A 39 -6.47 20.18 5.43
C ILE A 39 -7.05 19.80 4.04
N LYS A 40 -7.63 20.75 3.32
CA LYS A 40 -8.09 20.51 1.94
C LYS A 40 -6.93 20.18 0.98
N GLU A 41 -5.78 20.84 1.15
CA GLU A 41 -4.56 20.53 0.39
C GLU A 41 -3.99 19.13 0.70
N MET A 42 -4.26 18.59 1.90
CA MET A 42 -3.98 17.18 2.24
C MET A 42 -4.96 16.18 1.58
N GLY A 43 -5.89 16.66 0.76
CA GLY A 43 -6.85 15.86 0.01
C GLY A 43 -8.19 15.60 0.72
N LEU A 44 -8.43 16.20 1.88
CA LEU A 44 -9.68 16.02 2.61
C LEU A 44 -10.78 16.98 2.14
N SER A 45 -11.98 16.45 1.88
CA SER A 45 -13.15 17.24 1.52
C SER A 45 -13.90 17.71 2.78
N ILE A 46 -13.86 19.02 3.04
CA ILE A 46 -14.57 19.64 4.16
C ILE A 46 -15.73 20.47 3.63
N LYS A 47 -16.95 20.17 4.11
CA LYS A 47 -18.17 20.97 3.90
C LYS A 47 -18.35 21.96 5.02
N GLU A 48 -18.74 23.18 4.64
CA GLU A 48 -19.12 24.26 5.56
C GLU A 48 -20.59 24.62 5.30
N GLU A 49 -21.44 24.36 6.27
CA GLU A 49 -22.87 24.63 6.21
C GLU A 49 -23.37 25.15 7.56
N ASN A 50 -24.17 26.22 7.56
CA ASN A 50 -24.80 26.78 8.78
C ASN A 50 -23.79 27.00 9.94
N ASN A 51 -22.60 27.55 9.65
CA ASN A 51 -21.55 27.79 10.61
C ASN A 51 -20.99 26.51 11.30
N CYS A 52 -21.16 25.37 10.63
CA CYS A 52 -20.59 24.09 11.03
C CYS A 52 -19.67 23.54 9.94
N TYR A 53 -18.65 22.79 10.37
CA TYR A 53 -17.70 22.08 9.51
C TYR A 53 -17.85 20.58 9.71
N ARG A 54 -17.75 19.80 8.64
CA ARG A 54 -17.69 18.33 8.68
C ARG A 54 -16.88 17.79 7.52
N LEU A 55 -16.35 16.61 7.67
CA LEU A 55 -15.86 15.87 6.50
C LEU A 55 -17.04 15.44 5.63
N ASP A 56 -16.85 15.44 4.33
CA ASP A 56 -17.84 14.91 3.37
C ASP A 56 -18.05 13.40 3.57
N THR A 57 -16.95 12.70 3.85
CA THR A 57 -16.94 11.27 4.15
C THR A 57 -16.26 11.07 5.50
N PRO A 58 -16.87 10.34 6.46
CA PRO A 58 -16.23 9.98 7.72
C PRO A 58 -14.92 9.23 7.52
N LEU A 59 -13.95 9.42 8.41
CA LEU A 59 -12.68 8.72 8.42
C LEU A 59 -12.56 7.84 9.66
N GLU A 60 -12.20 6.58 9.45
CA GLU A 60 -11.66 5.74 10.50
C GLU A 60 -10.15 5.99 10.60
N LEU A 61 -9.74 6.75 11.62
CA LEU A 61 -8.33 7.03 11.87
C LEU A 61 -7.59 5.78 12.38
N LEU A 62 -6.31 5.67 12.04
CA LEU A 62 -5.46 4.59 12.53
C LEU A 62 -5.24 4.71 14.03
N SER A 63 -5.35 3.58 14.71
CA SER A 63 -5.20 3.45 16.17
C SER A 63 -4.26 2.30 16.51
N GLY A 64 -3.17 2.61 17.22
CA GLY A 64 -2.23 1.60 17.67
C GLY A 64 -2.89 0.55 18.57
N SER A 65 -3.78 0.95 19.47
CA SER A 65 -4.50 0.02 20.35
C SER A 65 -5.39 -0.94 19.55
N ILE A 66 -6.17 -0.41 18.60
CA ILE A 66 -7.06 -1.25 17.77
C ILE A 66 -6.23 -2.20 16.88
N LEU A 67 -5.11 -1.73 16.33
CA LEU A 67 -4.21 -2.58 15.54
C LEU A 67 -3.63 -3.71 16.38
N TYR A 68 -3.17 -3.42 17.61
CA TYR A 68 -2.68 -4.46 18.55
C TYR A 68 -3.77 -5.44 18.93
N ASP A 69 -4.97 -4.98 19.28
CA ASP A 69 -6.12 -5.84 19.64
C ASP A 69 -6.48 -6.82 18.51
N HIS A 70 -6.36 -6.38 17.24
CA HIS A 70 -6.56 -7.27 16.10
C HIS A 70 -5.37 -8.23 15.90
N LEU A 71 -4.14 -7.74 16.04
CA LEU A 71 -2.94 -8.56 15.83
C LEU A 71 -2.74 -9.61 16.92
N GLU A 72 -3.15 -9.36 18.17
CA GLU A 72 -3.13 -10.35 19.26
C GLU A 72 -4.02 -11.58 18.98
N GLN A 73 -4.99 -11.47 18.07
CA GLN A 73 -5.82 -12.60 17.65
C GLN A 73 -5.07 -13.59 16.74
N PHE A 74 -3.91 -13.17 16.23
CA PHE A 74 -3.05 -14.00 15.40
C PHE A 74 -1.89 -14.55 16.25
N ASP A 75 -1.58 -15.82 16.07
CA ASP A 75 -0.45 -16.47 16.77
C ASP A 75 0.89 -16.01 16.15
N SER A 76 1.41 -14.90 16.64
CA SER A 76 2.72 -14.39 16.21
C SER A 76 3.81 -14.85 17.18
N ARG A 77 4.85 -15.50 16.63
CA ARG A 77 6.05 -15.93 17.41
C ARG A 77 7.04 -14.80 17.66
N LYS A 78 6.94 -13.68 16.94
CA LYS A 78 7.83 -12.53 17.04
C LYS A 78 7.20 -11.39 17.82
N ASN A 79 8.04 -10.59 18.48
CA ASN A 79 7.60 -9.35 19.09
C ASN A 79 7.31 -8.32 18.00
N ILE A 80 6.05 -7.91 17.86
CA ILE A 80 5.64 -6.90 16.87
C ILE A 80 5.64 -5.53 17.54
N VAL A 81 6.43 -4.60 17.00
CA VAL A 81 6.48 -3.20 17.43
C VAL A 81 5.85 -2.34 16.35
N ILE A 82 4.72 -1.68 16.68
CA ILE A 82 3.99 -0.83 15.74
C ILE A 82 4.17 0.63 16.10
N SER A 83 4.59 1.46 15.13
CA SER A 83 4.52 2.91 15.19
C SER A 83 3.38 3.40 14.32
N VAL A 84 2.41 4.09 14.90
CA VAL A 84 1.32 4.76 14.21
C VAL A 84 1.59 6.26 14.24
N ASP A 85 1.77 6.84 13.07
CA ASP A 85 2.13 8.26 12.94
C ASP A 85 1.06 8.98 12.09
N ASP A 86 0.69 10.19 12.48
CA ASP A 86 -0.24 11.00 11.69
C ASP A 86 0.39 11.40 10.35
N ILE A 87 1.68 11.78 10.37
CA ILE A 87 2.41 12.27 9.20
C ILE A 87 3.86 11.80 9.27
N LEU A 88 4.34 11.23 8.18
CA LEU A 88 5.74 10.88 7.96
C LEU A 88 6.22 11.35 6.59
N GLU A 89 7.53 11.44 6.40
CA GLU A 89 8.11 11.55 5.05
C GLU A 89 7.77 10.29 4.23
N SER A 90 8.12 9.13 4.78
CA SER A 90 7.75 7.82 4.25
C SER A 90 7.78 6.79 5.39
N THR A 91 6.84 5.86 5.38
CA THR A 91 6.81 4.76 6.36
C THR A 91 8.07 3.91 6.30
N SER A 92 8.70 3.77 5.13
CA SER A 92 9.93 3.01 4.93
C SER A 92 11.19 3.67 5.50
N ASN A 93 11.09 4.93 5.98
CA ASN A 93 12.21 5.65 6.60
C ASN A 93 12.11 5.70 8.14
N LYS A 94 11.05 5.11 8.74
CA LYS A 94 10.80 5.23 10.18
C LYS A 94 11.81 4.48 11.02
N PHE A 95 12.19 3.29 10.60
CA PHE A 95 13.17 2.47 11.28
C PHE A 95 14.39 2.25 10.39
N HIS A 96 15.55 2.11 11.02
CA HIS A 96 16.76 1.80 10.28
C HIS A 96 16.94 0.28 10.19
N PRO A 97 17.14 -0.31 8.99
CA PRO A 97 17.30 -1.76 8.83
C PRO A 97 18.46 -2.34 9.65
N TYR A 98 19.49 -1.54 9.90
CA TYR A 98 20.63 -1.92 10.74
C TYR A 98 20.24 -2.35 12.17
N ASP A 99 19.13 -1.80 12.70
CA ASP A 99 18.65 -2.06 14.06
C ASP A 99 17.57 -3.16 14.14
N ILE A 100 17.42 -3.95 13.07
CA ILE A 100 16.46 -5.06 13.02
C ILE A 100 17.16 -6.36 13.39
N ASP A 101 16.56 -7.15 14.25
CA ASP A 101 17.02 -8.47 14.69
C ASP A 101 16.00 -9.57 14.39
N ASP A 102 16.37 -10.83 14.66
CA ASP A 102 15.54 -12.02 14.42
C ASP A 102 14.35 -12.15 15.40
N LYS A 103 14.32 -11.34 16.47
CA LYS A 103 13.34 -11.44 17.58
C LYS A 103 12.17 -10.50 17.42
N SER A 104 12.32 -9.45 16.62
CA SER A 104 11.34 -8.39 16.48
C SER A 104 10.98 -8.09 15.02
N VAL A 105 9.74 -7.73 14.81
CA VAL A 105 9.23 -7.14 13.58
C VAL A 105 8.83 -5.71 13.90
N LYS A 106 9.35 -4.74 13.15
CA LYS A 106 8.93 -3.35 13.30
C LYS A 106 7.99 -2.97 12.16
N VAL A 107 6.88 -2.35 12.53
CA VAL A 107 5.86 -1.88 11.59
C VAL A 107 5.70 -0.38 11.76
N SER A 108 5.82 0.35 10.66
CA SER A 108 5.51 1.77 10.57
C SER A 108 4.27 1.95 9.72
N ILE A 109 3.24 2.61 10.24
CA ILE A 109 2.01 2.94 9.51
C ILE A 109 1.67 4.41 9.72
N SER A 110 1.17 5.09 8.70
CA SER A 110 0.83 6.52 8.80
C SER A 110 -0.46 6.89 8.08
N GLU A 111 -1.10 7.97 8.59
CA GLU A 111 -2.26 8.58 7.95
C GLU A 111 -1.90 9.28 6.65
N TYR A 112 -0.70 9.89 6.60
CA TYR A 112 -0.24 10.69 5.47
C TYR A 112 1.27 10.59 5.28
N GLN A 113 1.72 10.50 4.04
CA GLN A 113 3.13 10.53 3.67
C GLN A 113 3.42 11.78 2.81
N LEU A 114 4.42 12.58 3.23
CA LEU A 114 4.87 13.75 2.47
C LEU A 114 5.61 13.37 1.19
N SER A 115 6.34 12.26 1.24
CA SER A 115 7.20 11.76 0.15
C SER A 115 7.09 10.24 0.06
N GLY A 116 5.86 9.72 -0.07
CA GLY A 116 5.62 8.30 -0.26
C GLY A 116 6.37 7.77 -1.48
N ARG A 117 6.99 6.58 -1.36
CA ARG A 117 7.87 6.02 -2.39
C ARG A 117 7.25 4.85 -3.11
N GLY A 118 7.42 4.81 -4.41
CA GLY A 118 7.21 3.66 -5.27
C GLY A 118 8.53 3.22 -5.94
N ARG A 119 8.47 2.22 -6.80
CA ARG A 119 9.64 1.75 -7.58
C ARG A 119 10.14 2.85 -8.53
N GLU A 120 11.43 2.79 -8.85
CA GLU A 120 12.07 3.70 -9.83
C GLU A 120 11.90 5.18 -9.46
N ASN A 121 11.98 5.49 -8.16
CA ASN A 121 11.82 6.84 -7.61
C ASN A 121 10.47 7.51 -7.92
N ARG A 122 9.44 6.75 -8.29
CA ARG A 122 8.10 7.30 -8.45
C ARG A 122 7.50 7.64 -7.09
N GLN A 123 6.70 8.66 -7.06
CA GLN A 123 5.98 9.04 -5.87
C GLN A 123 4.73 8.17 -5.69
N TRP A 124 4.52 7.69 -4.46
CA TRP A 124 3.24 7.15 -4.01
C TRP A 124 2.47 8.25 -3.29
N PHE A 125 1.38 8.68 -3.88
CA PHE A 125 0.51 9.69 -3.29
C PHE A 125 -0.75 9.03 -2.72
N SER A 126 -1.08 9.38 -1.47
CA SER A 126 -2.31 8.96 -0.81
C SER A 126 -2.82 10.14 0.03
N PRO A 127 -4.02 10.68 -0.22
CA PRO A 127 -4.59 11.72 0.62
C PRO A 127 -4.67 11.27 2.08
N PHE A 128 -4.71 12.23 3.02
CA PHE A 128 -4.77 11.93 4.44
C PHE A 128 -5.94 10.98 4.77
N GLY A 129 -5.64 9.87 5.44
CA GLY A 129 -6.64 8.89 5.86
C GLY A 129 -7.30 8.06 4.75
N SER A 130 -6.95 8.28 3.48
CA SER A 130 -7.62 7.64 2.34
C SER A 130 -6.97 6.33 1.88
N GLY A 131 -5.79 6.01 2.38
CA GLY A 131 -5.07 4.78 2.06
C GLY A 131 -4.70 3.99 3.31
N ILE A 132 -4.21 2.77 3.10
CA ILE A 132 -3.47 1.99 4.08
C ILE A 132 -2.03 1.98 3.59
N CYS A 133 -1.16 2.75 4.26
CA CYS A 133 0.25 2.86 3.90
C CYS A 133 1.10 2.47 5.10
N PHE A 134 1.79 1.34 4.99
CA PHE A 134 2.69 0.87 6.04
C PHE A 134 3.96 0.24 5.47
N SER A 135 4.98 0.11 6.31
CA SER A 135 6.20 -0.64 6.01
C SER A 135 6.53 -1.61 7.14
N ILE A 136 6.92 -2.82 6.77
CA ILE A 136 7.41 -3.86 7.67
C ILE A 136 8.91 -3.94 7.51
N PHE A 137 9.61 -4.00 8.64
CA PHE A 137 11.06 -4.21 8.73
C PHE A 137 11.29 -5.52 9.46
N GLN A 138 11.84 -6.49 8.76
CA GLN A 138 12.00 -7.84 9.26
C GLN A 138 13.26 -8.50 8.70
N GLU A 139 14.01 -9.19 9.57
CA GLU A 139 15.07 -10.10 9.16
C GLU A 139 14.44 -11.30 8.42
N ILE A 140 15.01 -11.64 7.27
CA ILE A 140 14.55 -12.74 6.43
C ILE A 140 15.73 -13.65 6.06
N PRO A 141 15.47 -14.93 5.72
CA PRO A 141 16.50 -15.80 5.16
C PRO A 141 17.12 -15.21 3.89
N ASN A 142 18.33 -15.63 3.56
CA ASN A 142 18.94 -15.30 2.28
C ASN A 142 18.08 -15.82 1.13
N ILE A 143 17.77 -14.95 0.19
CA ILE A 143 16.91 -15.23 -0.95
C ILE A 143 17.65 -15.03 -2.27
N LYS A 144 17.31 -15.82 -3.29
CA LYS A 144 17.90 -15.73 -4.63
C LYS A 144 17.31 -14.61 -5.48
N SER A 145 16.06 -14.26 -5.22
CA SER A 145 15.32 -13.36 -6.10
C SER A 145 14.41 -12.39 -5.31
N PRO A 146 14.76 -11.09 -5.26
CA PRO A 146 13.85 -10.07 -4.71
C PRO A 146 12.53 -9.98 -5.49
N ILE A 147 12.54 -10.26 -6.78
CA ILE A 147 11.32 -10.29 -7.61
C ILE A 147 10.43 -11.45 -7.18
N GLY A 148 11.02 -12.63 -6.90
CA GLY A 148 10.28 -13.76 -6.37
C GLY A 148 9.57 -13.44 -5.07
N LEU A 149 10.24 -12.73 -4.16
CA LEU A 149 9.63 -12.27 -2.92
C LEU A 149 8.44 -11.31 -3.19
N SER A 150 8.59 -10.38 -4.13
CA SER A 150 7.52 -9.45 -4.50
C SER A 150 6.29 -10.17 -5.05
N VAL A 151 6.49 -11.11 -5.96
CA VAL A 151 5.42 -11.95 -6.54
C VAL A 151 4.74 -12.78 -5.45
N PHE A 152 5.53 -13.42 -4.58
CA PHE A 152 5.01 -14.23 -3.47
C PHE A 152 4.14 -13.40 -2.53
N LEU A 153 4.63 -12.26 -2.05
CA LEU A 153 3.86 -11.37 -1.17
C LEU A 153 2.60 -10.83 -1.89
N GLY A 154 2.70 -10.50 -3.17
CA GLY A 154 1.55 -10.10 -3.97
C GLY A 154 0.44 -11.13 -3.96
N VAL A 155 0.76 -12.41 -4.19
CA VAL A 155 -0.21 -13.52 -4.15
C VAL A 155 -0.80 -13.72 -2.75
N LYS A 156 0.02 -13.62 -1.69
CA LYS A 156 -0.47 -13.74 -0.29
C LYS A 156 -1.42 -12.62 0.09
N ILE A 157 -1.12 -11.39 -0.35
CA ILE A 157 -2.01 -10.23 -0.15
C ILE A 157 -3.33 -10.42 -0.90
N LEU A 158 -3.29 -10.90 -2.16
CA LEU A 158 -4.53 -11.22 -2.88
C LEU A 158 -5.37 -12.27 -2.15
N GLY A 159 -4.76 -13.33 -1.61
CA GLY A 159 -5.46 -14.33 -0.81
C GLY A 159 -6.15 -13.71 0.40
N CYS A 160 -5.44 -12.86 1.16
CA CYS A 160 -6.01 -12.13 2.30
C CYS A 160 -7.20 -11.25 1.88
N LEU A 161 -7.07 -10.49 0.79
CA LEU A 161 -8.14 -9.64 0.29
C LEU A 161 -9.36 -10.48 -0.17
N GLU A 162 -9.13 -11.62 -0.80
CA GLU A 162 -10.19 -12.54 -1.24
C GLU A 162 -10.93 -13.16 -0.05
N GLU A 163 -10.22 -13.58 1.01
CA GLU A 163 -10.81 -14.08 2.27
C GLU A 163 -11.69 -13.02 2.94
N LEU A 164 -11.32 -11.74 2.82
CA LEU A 164 -12.12 -10.60 3.26
C LEU A 164 -13.26 -10.26 2.28
N GLY A 165 -13.45 -11.05 1.23
CA GLY A 165 -14.53 -10.92 0.24
C GLY A 165 -14.24 -9.91 -0.88
N LEU A 166 -13.02 -9.42 -1.02
CA LEU A 166 -12.58 -8.53 -2.10
C LEU A 166 -12.06 -9.37 -3.27
N LYS A 167 -12.97 -9.86 -4.11
CA LYS A 167 -12.69 -10.76 -5.20
C LYS A 167 -12.36 -10.04 -6.51
N GLY A 168 -11.65 -10.73 -7.42
CA GLY A 168 -11.37 -10.23 -8.78
C GLY A 168 -10.20 -9.26 -8.87
N ILE A 169 -9.48 -9.03 -7.78
CA ILE A 169 -8.24 -8.25 -7.80
C ILE A 169 -7.14 -9.11 -8.46
N LYS A 170 -6.29 -8.50 -9.26
CA LYS A 170 -5.20 -9.12 -10.00
C LYS A 170 -3.86 -8.50 -9.66
N VAL A 171 -2.78 -9.21 -9.92
CA VAL A 171 -1.42 -8.65 -9.87
C VAL A 171 -1.00 -8.23 -11.28
N LYS A 172 -0.54 -7.01 -11.41
CA LYS A 172 0.31 -6.60 -12.53
C LYS A 172 1.76 -6.80 -12.11
N TRP A 173 2.43 -7.74 -12.77
CA TRP A 173 3.83 -8.04 -12.46
C TRP A 173 4.71 -6.78 -12.40
N PRO A 174 5.61 -6.69 -11.42
CA PRO A 174 5.87 -7.66 -10.37
C PRO A 174 5.18 -7.35 -9.03
N ASN A 175 4.48 -6.23 -8.86
CA ASN A 175 4.22 -5.68 -7.54
C ASN A 175 2.96 -4.83 -7.39
N ASP A 176 2.17 -4.64 -8.44
CA ASP A 176 1.01 -3.75 -8.43
C ASP A 176 -0.30 -4.52 -8.38
N PHE A 177 -1.27 -4.03 -7.61
CA PHE A 177 -2.61 -4.59 -7.51
C PHE A 177 -3.59 -3.80 -8.38
N TYR A 178 -4.40 -4.51 -9.13
CA TYR A 178 -5.37 -3.92 -10.06
C TYR A 178 -6.74 -4.57 -9.91
N PHE A 179 -7.78 -3.77 -10.14
CA PHE A 179 -9.15 -4.23 -10.32
C PHE A 179 -9.76 -3.49 -11.50
N ASN A 180 -10.32 -4.23 -12.48
CA ASN A 180 -10.91 -3.66 -13.70
C ASN A 180 -9.99 -2.63 -14.40
N ASN A 181 -8.72 -2.98 -14.59
CA ASN A 181 -7.68 -2.14 -15.20
C ASN A 181 -7.35 -0.83 -14.44
N LYS A 182 -7.82 -0.69 -13.20
CA LYS A 182 -7.49 0.45 -12.33
C LYS A 182 -6.59 0.00 -11.19
N LYS A 183 -5.61 0.83 -10.85
CA LYS A 183 -4.63 0.52 -9.79
C LYS A 183 -5.26 0.68 -8.41
N LEU A 184 -5.26 -0.39 -7.62
CA LEU A 184 -5.69 -0.43 -6.24
C LEU A 184 -4.54 -0.13 -5.27
N GLY A 185 -3.34 -0.61 -5.58
CA GLY A 185 -2.22 -0.52 -4.67
C GLY A 185 -0.92 -1.06 -5.25
N GLY A 186 0.10 -1.18 -4.39
CA GLY A 186 1.37 -1.76 -4.79
C GLY A 186 2.31 -2.02 -3.62
N LEU A 187 3.32 -2.85 -3.89
CA LEU A 187 4.41 -3.20 -2.99
C LEU A 187 5.72 -2.53 -3.39
N LEU A 188 6.52 -2.16 -2.41
CA LEU A 188 7.91 -1.75 -2.58
C LEU A 188 8.78 -2.57 -1.65
N ILE A 189 9.75 -3.31 -2.19
CA ILE A 189 10.69 -4.13 -1.41
C ILE A 189 12.09 -3.56 -1.56
N GLU A 190 12.70 -3.25 -0.44
CA GLU A 190 14.10 -2.84 -0.34
C GLU A 190 14.83 -3.85 0.55
N LEU A 191 15.98 -4.32 0.11
CA LEU A 191 16.81 -5.27 0.85
C LEU A 191 18.07 -4.58 1.34
N SER A 192 18.45 -4.86 2.58
CA SER A 192 19.65 -4.32 3.22
C SER A 192 20.19 -5.34 4.22
N GLN A 193 21.29 -5.02 4.91
CA GLN A 193 21.84 -5.85 5.98
C GLN A 193 21.67 -5.16 7.33
N ASN A 194 21.52 -5.96 8.39
CA ASN A 194 21.56 -5.47 9.76
C ASN A 194 23.00 -5.44 10.31
N SER A 195 23.15 -5.13 11.60
CA SER A 195 24.43 -5.08 12.29
C SER A 195 25.16 -6.44 12.39
N ALA A 196 24.44 -7.53 12.16
CA ALA A 196 24.97 -8.89 12.16
C ALA A 196 25.16 -9.47 10.73
N ASP A 197 25.11 -8.61 9.71
CA ASP A 197 25.18 -8.97 8.28
C ASP A 197 24.04 -9.88 7.79
N ASN A 198 22.95 -10.02 8.56
CA ASN A 198 21.77 -10.75 8.13
C ASN A 198 20.92 -9.89 7.18
N LEU A 199 20.21 -10.55 6.25
CA LEU A 199 19.36 -9.88 5.27
C LEU A 199 18.08 -9.34 5.94
N VAL A 200 17.82 -8.07 5.74
CA VAL A 200 16.59 -7.38 6.20
C VAL A 200 15.77 -6.92 5.02
N ALA A 201 14.51 -7.31 5.02
CA ALA A 201 13.53 -6.75 4.09
C ALA A 201 12.81 -5.55 4.72
N THR A 202 12.80 -4.43 4.01
CA THR A 202 11.87 -3.33 4.22
C THR A 202 10.79 -3.45 3.16
N VAL A 203 9.58 -3.83 3.58
CA VAL A 203 8.47 -4.07 2.65
C VAL A 203 7.38 -3.03 2.88
N GLY A 204 7.27 -2.07 1.96
CA GLY A 204 6.19 -1.08 1.93
C GLY A 204 4.97 -1.59 1.18
N LEU A 205 3.80 -1.42 1.76
CA LEU A 205 2.50 -1.63 1.11
C LEU A 205 1.71 -0.33 1.09
N GLY A 206 1.20 0.03 -0.09
CA GLY A 206 0.21 1.08 -0.27
C GLY A 206 -1.05 0.52 -0.91
N ILE A 207 -2.20 0.65 -0.25
CA ILE A 207 -3.53 0.28 -0.76
C ILE A 207 -4.44 1.50 -0.66
N ASN A 208 -5.11 1.84 -1.74
CA ASN A 208 -6.17 2.84 -1.74
C ASN A 208 -7.38 2.27 -0.98
N TYR A 209 -7.79 2.91 0.11
CA TYR A 209 -8.88 2.43 0.95
C TYR A 209 -10.20 3.14 0.63
N LEU A 210 -10.20 4.47 0.65
CA LEU A 210 -11.34 5.33 0.36
C LEU A 210 -10.83 6.65 -0.24
N LEU A 211 -10.82 6.74 -1.56
CA LEU A 211 -10.33 7.93 -2.25
C LEU A 211 -11.39 9.04 -2.27
N PRO A 212 -11.03 10.30 -2.04
CA PRO A 212 -11.95 11.42 -2.16
C PRO A 212 -12.49 11.53 -3.59
N SER A 213 -13.81 11.70 -3.72
CA SER A 213 -14.51 11.78 -5.02
C SER A 213 -14.11 13.00 -5.87
N ASN A 214 -13.58 14.04 -5.23
CA ASN A 214 -13.15 15.30 -5.86
C ASN A 214 -11.63 15.40 -6.01
N LEU A 215 -10.91 14.30 -5.86
CA LEU A 215 -9.47 14.30 -5.98
C LEU A 215 -9.06 14.66 -7.41
N GLN A 216 -8.43 15.82 -7.56
CA GLN A 216 -7.79 16.21 -8.81
C GLN A 216 -6.42 15.52 -8.87
N TRP A 217 -6.38 14.41 -9.55
CA TRP A 217 -5.12 13.80 -9.97
C TRP A 217 -4.56 14.59 -11.14
N ASP A 218 -3.26 14.60 -11.30
CA ASP A 218 -2.65 14.93 -12.59
C ASP A 218 -3.31 14.05 -13.67
N ASP A 219 -3.69 14.62 -14.81
CA ASP A 219 -4.54 13.98 -15.84
C ASP A 219 -4.11 12.56 -16.25
N THR A 220 -2.85 12.21 -16.00
CA THR A 220 -2.28 10.88 -16.25
C THR A 220 -2.65 9.81 -15.22
N LEU A 221 -3.08 10.17 -14.00
CA LEU A 221 -3.33 9.25 -12.88
C LEU A 221 -4.81 9.11 -12.51
N SER A 222 -5.64 10.12 -12.78
CA SER A 222 -7.01 10.20 -12.28
C SER A 222 -7.96 9.13 -12.79
N HIS A 223 -7.71 8.59 -13.99
CA HIS A 223 -8.58 7.55 -14.58
C HIS A 223 -8.10 6.13 -14.29
N SER A 224 -6.97 5.98 -13.60
CA SER A 224 -6.31 4.68 -13.41
C SER A 224 -6.29 4.16 -11.97
N ALA A 225 -6.86 4.87 -11.00
CA ALA A 225 -6.92 4.45 -9.61
C ALA A 225 -8.34 3.97 -9.20
N ILE A 226 -8.37 3.03 -8.26
CA ILE A 226 -9.56 2.52 -7.59
C ILE A 226 -9.25 2.29 -6.12
N ASP A 227 -10.26 2.24 -5.28
CA ASP A 227 -10.15 1.97 -3.86
C ASP A 227 -10.98 0.75 -3.41
N ILE A 228 -10.77 0.32 -2.17
CA ILE A 228 -11.47 -0.82 -1.56
C ILE A 228 -12.98 -0.60 -1.55
N TYR A 229 -13.45 0.60 -1.22
CA TYR A 229 -14.88 0.91 -1.17
C TYR A 229 -15.56 0.80 -2.52
N SER A 230 -14.88 1.17 -3.60
CA SER A 230 -15.39 1.06 -4.97
C SER A 230 -15.47 -0.38 -5.50
N ILE A 231 -14.78 -1.33 -4.84
CA ILE A 231 -14.79 -2.76 -5.23
C ILE A 231 -15.98 -3.49 -4.59
N LYS A 232 -16.42 -3.06 -3.41
CA LYS A 232 -17.44 -3.77 -2.62
C LYS A 232 -18.54 -2.83 -2.14
N ASP A 233 -19.70 -2.88 -2.80
CA ASP A 233 -20.82 -1.97 -2.57
C ASP A 233 -21.52 -2.13 -1.21
N ASP A 234 -21.50 -3.32 -0.57
CA ASP A 234 -22.40 -3.63 0.54
C ASP A 234 -21.72 -3.92 1.90
N MET A 235 -20.40 -3.89 2.01
CA MET A 235 -19.71 -4.22 3.26
C MET A 235 -18.57 -3.26 3.56
N VAL A 236 -18.74 -2.50 4.62
CA VAL A 236 -17.67 -1.67 5.19
C VAL A 236 -16.68 -2.58 5.90
N ILE A 237 -15.48 -2.71 5.34
CA ILE A 237 -14.35 -3.33 6.02
C ILE A 237 -13.64 -2.22 6.79
N GLY A 238 -13.57 -2.33 8.13
CA GLY A 238 -12.87 -1.34 8.96
C GLY A 238 -11.40 -1.18 8.53
N ARG A 239 -10.92 0.04 8.49
CA ARG A 239 -9.57 0.37 8.01
C ARG A 239 -8.48 -0.23 8.89
N ASN A 240 -8.66 -0.14 10.23
CA ASN A 240 -7.73 -0.76 11.19
C ASN A 240 -7.75 -2.29 11.08
N PHE A 241 -8.94 -2.89 10.91
CA PHE A 241 -9.08 -4.32 10.73
C PHE A 241 -8.39 -4.81 9.45
N LEU A 242 -8.60 -4.13 8.33
CA LEU A 242 -7.93 -4.45 7.06
C LEU A 242 -6.41 -4.29 7.17
N ALA A 243 -5.94 -3.21 7.78
CA ALA A 243 -4.52 -2.98 8.00
C ALA A 243 -3.88 -4.09 8.84
N ALA A 244 -4.51 -4.51 9.94
CA ALA A 244 -4.01 -5.59 10.80
C ALA A 244 -3.94 -6.93 10.05
N ASN A 245 -4.96 -7.29 9.25
CA ASN A 245 -4.94 -8.52 8.43
C ASN A 245 -3.80 -8.50 7.40
N LEU A 246 -3.60 -7.38 6.71
CA LEU A 246 -2.52 -7.22 5.73
C LEU A 246 -1.14 -7.27 6.41
N ILE A 247 -0.97 -6.62 7.56
CA ILE A 247 0.28 -6.67 8.34
C ILE A 247 0.58 -8.11 8.76
N ASN A 248 -0.39 -8.81 9.37
CA ASN A 248 -0.22 -10.20 9.79
C ASN A 248 0.10 -11.13 8.61
N THR A 249 -0.62 -11.00 7.50
CA THR A 249 -0.36 -11.77 6.28
C THR A 249 1.07 -11.57 5.79
N MET A 250 1.55 -10.34 5.77
CA MET A 250 2.91 -10.05 5.30
C MET A 250 3.98 -10.57 6.26
N ILE A 251 3.82 -10.40 7.58
CA ILE A 251 4.76 -10.92 8.59
C ILE A 251 4.90 -12.44 8.44
N ASN A 252 3.77 -13.17 8.44
CA ASN A 252 3.77 -14.63 8.29
C ASN A 252 4.32 -15.08 6.93
N SER A 253 4.08 -14.31 5.89
CA SER A 253 4.61 -14.61 4.56
C SER A 253 6.13 -14.42 4.49
N LEU A 254 6.67 -13.39 5.13
CA LEU A 254 8.12 -13.18 5.23
C LEU A 254 8.82 -14.28 6.05
N ASP A 255 8.18 -14.76 7.12
CA ASP A 255 8.70 -15.87 7.94
C ASP A 255 8.74 -17.20 7.20
N THR A 256 7.80 -17.43 6.29
CA THR A 256 7.65 -18.71 5.58
C THR A 256 8.23 -18.69 4.17
N PHE A 257 8.66 -17.53 3.68
CA PHE A 257 9.22 -17.42 2.34
C PHE A 257 10.53 -18.19 2.20
N ASN A 258 10.61 -18.99 1.16
CA ASN A 258 11.82 -19.66 0.68
C ASN A 258 11.71 -19.83 -0.85
N ASP A 259 12.84 -20.21 -1.49
CA ASP A 259 12.86 -20.35 -2.95
C ASP A 259 11.92 -21.47 -3.48
N GLU A 260 11.57 -22.46 -2.67
CA GLU A 260 10.59 -23.50 -3.06
C GLU A 260 9.16 -22.98 -3.09
N SER A 261 8.85 -21.93 -2.30
CA SER A 261 7.52 -21.29 -2.27
C SER A 261 7.08 -20.74 -3.61
N LEU A 262 8.01 -20.47 -4.52
CA LEU A 262 7.72 -19.94 -5.85
C LEU A 262 7.26 -21.02 -6.85
N LYS A 263 7.59 -22.30 -6.61
CA LYS A 263 7.21 -23.38 -7.52
C LYS A 263 5.70 -23.55 -7.59
N ASP A 264 5.04 -23.50 -6.44
CA ASP A 264 3.59 -23.64 -6.37
C ASP A 264 2.87 -22.41 -6.96
N LEU A 265 3.50 -21.24 -6.88
CA LEU A 265 2.92 -20.00 -7.43
C LEU A 265 2.80 -20.03 -8.95
N GLN A 266 3.71 -20.70 -9.67
CA GLN A 266 3.61 -20.82 -11.13
C GLN A 266 2.28 -21.47 -11.57
N LEU A 267 1.77 -22.43 -10.78
CA LEU A 267 0.54 -23.14 -11.08
C LEU A 267 -0.71 -22.25 -10.99
N VAL A 268 -0.70 -21.26 -10.10
CA VAL A 268 -1.85 -20.37 -9.85
C VAL A 268 -1.68 -19.01 -10.50
N TRP A 269 -0.46 -18.63 -10.88
CA TRP A 269 -0.13 -17.30 -11.37
C TRP A 269 -1.00 -16.85 -12.54
N GLY A 270 -1.23 -17.71 -13.54
CA GLY A 270 -2.04 -17.37 -14.70
C GLY A 270 -3.46 -16.91 -14.37
N ASN A 271 -4.01 -17.33 -13.22
CA ASN A 271 -5.33 -16.87 -12.75
C ASN A 271 -5.26 -15.53 -12.03
N LEU A 272 -4.11 -15.14 -11.53
CA LEU A 272 -3.88 -13.92 -10.74
C LEU A 272 -3.25 -12.80 -11.54
N ASP A 273 -2.57 -13.15 -12.64
CA ASP A 273 -1.91 -12.19 -13.51
C ASP A 273 -2.93 -11.39 -14.33
N MET A 274 -2.77 -10.07 -14.29
CA MET A 274 -3.59 -9.13 -15.06
C MET A 274 -3.25 -9.15 -16.55
N LEU A 275 -2.02 -9.55 -16.89
CA LEU A 275 -1.45 -9.36 -18.24
C LEU A 275 -1.18 -10.65 -18.98
N ILE A 276 -1.47 -11.80 -18.38
CA ILE A 276 -1.27 -13.12 -19.02
C ILE A 276 -1.90 -13.15 -20.42
N GLY A 277 -1.14 -13.60 -21.42
CA GLY A 277 -1.56 -13.69 -22.81
C GLY A 277 -1.61 -12.36 -23.58
N LYS A 278 -1.31 -11.23 -22.95
CA LYS A 278 -1.31 -9.91 -23.60
C LYS A 278 0.05 -9.60 -24.22
N GLN A 279 0.02 -8.83 -25.32
CA GLN A 279 1.22 -8.25 -25.90
C GLN A 279 1.73 -7.13 -24.98
N LEU A 280 2.98 -7.23 -24.53
CA LEU A 280 3.62 -6.26 -23.66
C LEU A 280 4.75 -5.52 -24.34
N LYS A 281 4.96 -4.27 -23.91
CA LYS A 281 6.14 -3.48 -24.18
C LYS A 281 6.79 -3.09 -22.85
N ILE A 282 8.00 -3.56 -22.62
CA ILE A 282 8.70 -3.45 -21.33
C ILE A 282 10.02 -2.69 -21.54
N GLN A 283 10.25 -1.70 -20.71
CA GLN A 283 11.52 -1.01 -20.62
C GLN A 283 12.40 -1.62 -19.52
N ILE A 284 13.65 -1.92 -19.85
CA ILE A 284 14.69 -2.40 -18.94
C ILE A 284 15.94 -1.55 -19.16
N GLY A 285 16.22 -0.63 -18.24
CA GLY A 285 17.24 0.40 -18.50
C GLY A 285 16.86 1.26 -19.69
N ASP A 286 17.74 1.32 -20.70
CA ASP A 286 17.51 2.06 -21.95
C ASP A 286 16.90 1.19 -23.06
N ASP A 287 16.79 -0.12 -22.84
CA ASP A 287 16.29 -1.07 -23.84
C ASP A 287 14.79 -1.30 -23.74
N ILE A 288 14.16 -1.54 -24.89
CA ILE A 288 12.74 -1.88 -24.98
C ILE A 288 12.58 -3.31 -25.52
N TYR A 289 11.85 -4.12 -24.78
CA TYR A 289 11.50 -5.50 -25.12
C TYR A 289 10.00 -5.60 -25.41
N GLN A 290 9.66 -6.48 -26.35
CA GLN A 290 8.27 -6.79 -26.68
C GLN A 290 8.06 -8.28 -26.68
N GLY A 291 6.85 -8.72 -26.37
CA GLY A 291 6.46 -10.13 -26.37
C GLY A 291 5.13 -10.36 -25.67
N ILE A 292 4.63 -11.58 -25.81
CA ILE A 292 3.40 -12.01 -25.11
C ILE A 292 3.76 -12.46 -23.70
N ASP A 293 3.02 -11.97 -22.71
CA ASP A 293 3.12 -12.46 -21.34
C ASP A 293 2.73 -13.93 -21.27
N SER A 294 3.68 -14.77 -20.89
CA SER A 294 3.53 -16.23 -20.75
C SER A 294 3.62 -16.67 -19.27
N GLY A 295 3.49 -15.74 -18.34
CA GLY A 295 3.54 -15.97 -16.91
C GLY A 295 4.91 -15.75 -16.28
N ILE A 296 5.21 -16.49 -15.23
CA ILE A 296 6.48 -16.36 -14.47
C ILE A 296 7.26 -17.67 -14.42
N ASP A 297 8.57 -17.57 -14.24
CA ASP A 297 9.43 -18.73 -13.97
C ASP A 297 9.51 -19.05 -12.45
N SER A 298 10.30 -20.07 -12.11
CA SER A 298 10.52 -20.52 -10.73
C SER A 298 11.25 -19.52 -9.83
N LEU A 299 11.69 -18.39 -10.36
CA LEU A 299 12.29 -17.28 -9.61
C LEU A 299 11.37 -16.03 -9.57
N GLY A 300 10.15 -16.14 -10.10
CA GLY A 300 9.20 -15.03 -10.21
C GLY A 300 9.53 -14.04 -11.33
N GLN A 301 10.46 -14.39 -12.23
CA GLN A 301 10.81 -13.57 -13.39
C GLN A 301 9.69 -13.69 -14.44
N LEU A 302 9.31 -12.57 -15.05
CA LEU A 302 8.32 -12.57 -16.12
C LEU A 302 8.88 -13.28 -17.37
N ILE A 303 8.08 -14.13 -17.98
CA ILE A 303 8.39 -14.81 -19.23
C ILE A 303 7.68 -14.10 -20.38
N LEU A 304 8.44 -13.56 -21.33
CA LEU A 304 7.93 -13.01 -22.57
C LEU A 304 8.17 -13.99 -23.71
N ASP A 305 7.13 -14.31 -24.46
CA ASP A 305 7.24 -15.02 -25.74
C ASP A 305 7.31 -14.01 -26.88
N ASP A 306 8.46 -13.97 -27.54
CA ASP A 306 8.69 -13.16 -28.74
C ASP A 306 8.81 -14.13 -29.95
N ASN A 307 7.67 -14.41 -30.60
CA ASN A 307 7.60 -15.31 -31.75
C ASN A 307 8.21 -16.71 -31.54
N GLY A 308 7.94 -17.32 -30.38
CA GLY A 308 8.44 -18.65 -29.99
C GLY A 308 9.82 -18.59 -29.32
N ILE A 309 10.38 -17.41 -29.11
CA ILE A 309 11.61 -17.21 -28.33
C ILE A 309 11.25 -16.70 -26.94
N SER A 310 11.46 -17.57 -25.93
CA SER A 310 11.20 -17.18 -24.53
C SER A 310 12.31 -16.30 -23.99
N LYS A 311 11.95 -15.13 -23.47
CA LYS A 311 12.84 -14.19 -22.79
C LYS A 311 12.39 -14.03 -21.34
N LYS A 312 13.35 -14.04 -20.40
CA LYS A 312 13.11 -13.82 -18.99
C LYS A 312 13.43 -12.37 -18.60
N VAL A 313 12.50 -11.73 -17.91
CA VAL A 313 12.62 -10.37 -17.44
C VAL A 313 12.73 -10.37 -15.91
N ILE A 314 13.88 -9.91 -15.41
CA ILE A 314 14.20 -9.88 -13.97
C ILE A 314 13.64 -8.61 -13.33
N SER A 315 13.67 -7.50 -14.05
CA SER A 315 13.11 -6.20 -13.62
C SER A 315 12.75 -5.38 -14.85
N GLY A 316 11.82 -4.46 -14.72
CA GLY A 316 11.47 -3.57 -15.82
C GLY A 316 10.17 -2.82 -15.54
N HIS A 317 9.90 -1.88 -16.43
CA HIS A 317 8.65 -1.12 -16.43
C HIS A 317 7.79 -1.51 -17.64
N ILE A 318 6.60 -1.99 -17.37
CA ILE A 318 5.62 -2.27 -18.43
C ILE A 318 5.03 -0.94 -18.90
N LEU A 319 5.42 -0.51 -20.10
CA LEU A 319 5.00 0.75 -20.70
C LEU A 319 3.59 0.66 -21.27
N GLU A 320 3.33 -0.42 -22.01
CA GLU A 320 2.08 -0.62 -22.74
C GLU A 320 1.70 -2.08 -22.71
N TRP A 321 0.40 -2.35 -22.78
CA TRP A 321 -0.15 -3.68 -23.01
C TRP A 321 -1.41 -3.60 -23.86
N ASN A 322 -1.55 -4.52 -24.82
CA ASN A 322 -2.69 -4.62 -25.72
C ASN A 322 -3.30 -6.01 -25.59
N ASN A 323 -4.60 -6.08 -25.79
CA ASN A 323 -5.32 -7.37 -25.81
C ASN A 323 -4.92 -8.22 -27.01
#